data_6b092c379a7c9b27a728da697d137128
#
_entry.id   6b092c379a7c9b27a728da697d137128
#
_cell.length_a   1.000
_cell.length_b   1.000
_cell.length_c   1.000
_cell.angle_alpha   90.00
_cell.angle_beta   90.00
_cell.angle_gamma   90.00
#
_symmetry.space_group_name_H-M   'P 1'
#
loop_
_entity.id
_entity.type
_entity.pdbx_description
1 polymer ?
#
loop_
_entity_poly.entity_id
_entity_poly.type
_entity_poly.pdbx_seq_one_letter_code
_entity_poly.pdbx_strand_id
1 'polypeptide(L)'
;RLACGVASFYRNGYRASLVSEWLPALDGVVARLEKGISVADVGCGHGHSTLLMAEAFPKSRFHGFDTHAPSIEEARQHAAAAGVTHQTEFGMAKADTYPGRYDLICFFDTLHDLGDPVAAARHAAKALAPGGTVLLVEPFAHDRIEDNLSPVAQLYYSASTMICTAHAISEGGHLVLGAQAGQARLAEVFRQ
;
A
#
# COMPACT_ATOMS: atom_id res chain seq x y z
N ARG A 1 6.74 2.13 18.44
CA ARG A 1 6.16 3.50 18.54
C ARG A 1 6.08 4.19 17.18
N LEU A 2 7.13 4.11 16.33
CA LEU A 2 7.10 4.75 15.01
C LEU A 2 5.98 4.16 14.13
N ALA A 3 5.91 2.83 13.99
CA ALA A 3 4.87 2.15 13.21
C ALA A 3 3.44 2.54 13.64
N CYS A 4 3.19 2.68 14.96
CA CYS A 4 1.89 3.15 15.46
C CYS A 4 1.60 4.61 15.04
N GLY A 5 2.61 5.47 15.04
CA GLY A 5 2.49 6.87 14.58
C GLY A 5 2.15 6.94 13.09
N VAL A 6 2.88 6.20 12.26
CA VAL A 6 2.65 6.09 10.81
C VAL A 6 1.25 5.55 10.52
N ALA A 7 0.85 4.44 11.15
CA ALA A 7 -0.47 3.85 10.99
C ALA A 7 -1.60 4.85 11.38
N SER A 8 -1.42 5.61 12.46
CA SER A 8 -2.39 6.62 12.89
C SER A 8 -2.48 7.80 11.92
N PHE A 9 -1.35 8.19 11.31
CA PHE A 9 -1.28 9.29 10.36
C PHE A 9 -2.09 8.97 9.09
N TYR A 10 -1.83 7.84 8.46
CA TYR A 10 -2.48 7.46 7.21
C TYR A 10 -3.93 6.98 7.35
N ARG A 11 -4.31 6.42 8.51
CA ARG A 11 -5.65 5.87 8.77
C ARG A 11 -6.78 6.84 8.41
N ASN A 12 -6.62 8.14 8.67
CA ASN A 12 -7.66 9.13 8.40
C ASN A 12 -7.86 9.36 6.89
N GLY A 13 -6.78 9.37 6.11
CA GLY A 13 -6.85 9.42 4.65
C GLY A 13 -7.54 8.20 4.06
N TYR A 14 -7.19 7.01 4.54
CA TYR A 14 -7.84 5.76 4.10
C TYR A 14 -9.34 5.77 4.38
N ARG A 15 -9.75 6.18 5.58
CA ARG A 15 -11.19 6.30 5.94
C ARG A 15 -11.94 7.30 5.08
N ALA A 16 -11.29 8.40 4.72
CA ALA A 16 -11.92 9.44 3.92
C ALA A 16 -12.09 9.03 2.45
N SER A 17 -11.09 8.39 1.85
CA SER A 17 -11.00 8.33 0.38
C SER A 17 -10.90 6.92 -0.20
N LEU A 18 -10.46 5.89 0.56
CA LEU A 18 -10.19 4.56 0.00
C LEU A 18 -11.39 3.95 -0.72
N VAL A 19 -12.53 3.86 -0.04
CA VAL A 19 -13.74 3.22 -0.57
C VAL A 19 -14.57 4.17 -1.42
N SER A 20 -14.58 5.47 -1.07
CA SER A 20 -15.43 6.48 -1.72
C SER A 20 -14.83 7.09 -2.99
N GLU A 21 -13.50 7.08 -3.12
CA GLU A 21 -12.79 7.77 -4.21
C GLU A 21 -11.78 6.88 -4.93
N TRP A 22 -10.85 6.25 -4.22
CA TRP A 22 -9.70 5.57 -4.85
C TRP A 22 -10.11 4.28 -5.56
N LEU A 23 -10.91 3.43 -4.92
CA LEU A 23 -11.41 2.21 -5.56
C LEU A 23 -12.37 2.52 -6.72
N PRO A 24 -13.31 3.47 -6.61
CA PRO A 24 -14.16 3.89 -7.74
C PRO A 24 -13.42 4.53 -8.93
N ALA A 25 -12.23 5.10 -8.71
CA ALA A 25 -11.41 5.64 -9.79
C ALA A 25 -10.85 4.55 -10.75
N LEU A 26 -10.92 3.28 -10.34
CA LEU A 26 -10.50 2.14 -11.16
C LEU A 26 -11.69 1.53 -11.88
N ASP A 27 -11.64 1.49 -13.21
CA ASP A 27 -12.73 0.95 -14.04
C ASP A 27 -13.13 -0.47 -13.65
N GLY A 28 -14.38 -0.64 -13.25
CA GLY A 28 -15.02 -1.92 -12.95
C GLY A 28 -14.53 -2.63 -11.67
N VAL A 29 -13.57 -2.07 -10.93
CA VAL A 29 -13.00 -2.71 -9.72
C VAL A 29 -14.05 -2.83 -8.62
N VAL A 30 -14.85 -1.81 -8.36
CA VAL A 30 -15.92 -1.86 -7.35
C VAL A 30 -16.92 -2.99 -7.64
N ALA A 31 -17.38 -3.09 -8.89
CA ALA A 31 -18.30 -4.15 -9.28
C ALA A 31 -17.70 -5.57 -9.15
N ARG A 32 -16.38 -5.71 -9.34
CA ARG A 32 -15.66 -6.97 -9.09
C ARG A 32 -15.55 -7.26 -7.61
N LEU A 33 -15.23 -6.28 -6.77
CA LEU A 33 -15.18 -6.40 -5.31
C LEU A 33 -16.54 -6.82 -4.73
N GLU A 34 -17.63 -6.25 -5.22
CA GLU A 34 -18.99 -6.61 -4.84
C GLU A 34 -19.38 -8.05 -5.21
N LYS A 35 -18.85 -8.57 -6.31
CA LYS A 35 -19.04 -9.95 -6.77
C LYS A 35 -18.20 -10.97 -5.97
N GLY A 36 -17.06 -10.53 -5.47
CA GLY A 36 -16.09 -11.33 -4.74
C GLY A 36 -14.82 -11.59 -5.57
N ILE A 37 -13.72 -11.00 -5.14
CA ILE A 37 -12.38 -11.17 -5.72
C ILE A 37 -11.33 -11.35 -4.62
N SER A 38 -10.13 -11.77 -5.02
CA SER A 38 -8.98 -11.86 -4.14
C SER A 38 -8.15 -10.57 -4.23
N VAL A 39 -7.83 -9.98 -3.07
CA VAL A 39 -7.09 -8.71 -2.95
C VAL A 39 -5.85 -8.91 -2.11
N ALA A 40 -4.70 -8.41 -2.56
CA ALA A 40 -3.50 -8.25 -1.75
C ALA A 40 -3.32 -6.78 -1.36
N ASP A 41 -3.02 -6.54 -0.10
CA ASP A 41 -2.61 -5.25 0.46
C ASP A 41 -1.15 -5.38 0.91
N VAL A 42 -0.23 -4.85 0.11
CA VAL A 42 1.21 -5.03 0.27
C VAL A 42 1.79 -3.84 1.03
N GLY A 43 2.43 -4.12 2.17
CA GLY A 43 2.82 -3.11 3.16
C GLY A 43 1.63 -2.69 4.02
N CYS A 44 0.76 -3.63 4.38
CA CYS A 44 -0.51 -3.36 5.06
C CYS A 44 -0.38 -2.75 6.47
N GLY A 45 0.81 -2.74 7.06
CA GLY A 45 1.05 -2.25 8.41
C GLY A 45 0.07 -2.84 9.43
N HIS A 46 -0.66 -1.98 10.13
CA HIS A 46 -1.69 -2.38 11.12
C HIS A 46 -3.04 -2.80 10.49
N GLY A 47 -3.10 -2.99 9.17
CA GLY A 47 -4.26 -3.53 8.45
C GLY A 47 -5.41 -2.55 8.23
N HIS A 48 -5.23 -1.24 8.46
CA HIS A 48 -6.34 -0.28 8.38
C HIS A 48 -6.99 -0.19 7.00
N SER A 49 -6.22 -0.19 5.93
CA SER A 49 -6.69 -0.24 4.54
C SER A 49 -7.41 -1.55 4.23
N THR A 50 -6.78 -2.67 4.60
CA THR A 50 -7.32 -4.03 4.43
C THR A 50 -8.70 -4.16 5.10
N LEU A 51 -8.84 -3.67 6.33
CA LEU A 51 -10.09 -3.75 7.10
C LEU A 51 -11.21 -2.91 6.49
N LEU A 52 -10.91 -1.68 6.06
CA LEU A 52 -11.89 -0.83 5.39
C LEU A 52 -12.43 -1.47 4.10
N MET A 53 -11.56 -2.11 3.33
CA MET A 53 -11.98 -2.86 2.14
C MET A 53 -12.81 -4.09 2.52
N ALA A 54 -12.42 -4.83 3.57
CA ALA A 54 -13.13 -6.02 4.02
C ALA A 54 -14.54 -5.70 4.53
N GLU A 55 -14.68 -4.63 5.31
CA GLU A 55 -15.99 -4.16 5.80
C GLU A 55 -16.90 -3.73 4.64
N ALA A 56 -16.35 -3.06 3.63
CA ALA A 56 -17.12 -2.55 2.48
C ALA A 56 -17.51 -3.67 1.49
N PHE A 57 -16.70 -4.71 1.35
CA PHE A 57 -16.88 -5.75 0.32
C PHE A 57 -16.87 -7.17 0.90
N PRO A 58 -17.94 -7.59 1.59
CA PRO A 58 -17.98 -8.83 2.36
C PRO A 58 -17.87 -10.13 1.55
N LYS A 59 -17.98 -10.05 0.21
CA LYS A 59 -17.81 -11.23 -0.67
C LYS A 59 -16.37 -11.43 -1.12
N SER A 60 -15.52 -10.42 -0.97
CA SER A 60 -14.11 -10.49 -1.36
C SER A 60 -13.21 -11.04 -0.26
N ARG A 61 -12.01 -11.48 -0.62
CA ARG A 61 -10.99 -12.00 0.29
C ARG A 61 -9.79 -11.06 0.27
N PHE A 62 -9.27 -10.74 1.44
CA PHE A 62 -8.21 -9.74 1.60
C PHE A 62 -7.01 -10.36 2.33
N HIS A 63 -5.84 -10.18 1.73
CA HIS A 63 -4.57 -10.67 2.27
C HIS A 63 -3.65 -9.48 2.50
N GLY A 64 -3.36 -9.17 3.76
CA GLY A 64 -2.41 -8.14 4.13
C GLY A 64 -1.01 -8.71 4.33
N PHE A 65 0.00 -8.10 3.72
CA PHE A 65 1.40 -8.50 3.84
C PHE A 65 2.24 -7.36 4.36
N ASP A 66 3.11 -7.65 5.33
CA ASP A 66 4.09 -6.71 5.87
C ASP A 66 5.31 -7.47 6.41
N THR A 67 6.45 -6.82 6.51
CA THR A 67 7.67 -7.41 7.08
C THR A 67 7.76 -7.23 8.60
N HIS A 68 6.97 -6.32 9.18
CA HIS A 68 7.02 -5.99 10.60
C HIS A 68 6.06 -6.85 11.42
N ALA A 69 6.59 -7.89 12.07
CA ALA A 69 5.79 -8.84 12.84
C ALA A 69 4.82 -8.21 13.87
N PRO A 70 5.20 -7.18 14.64
CA PRO A 70 4.26 -6.51 15.53
C PRO A 70 3.08 -5.85 14.81
N SER A 71 3.30 -5.29 13.60
CA SER A 71 2.21 -4.71 12.79
C SER A 71 1.22 -5.78 12.33
N ILE A 72 1.71 -6.93 11.90
CA ILE A 72 0.86 -8.07 11.51
C ILE A 72 0.02 -8.57 12.69
N GLU A 73 0.58 -8.62 13.87
CA GLU A 73 -0.19 -9.01 15.08
C GLU A 73 -1.28 -7.99 15.42
N GLU A 74 -0.99 -6.70 15.36
CA GLU A 74 -1.97 -5.62 15.51
C GLU A 74 -3.07 -5.71 14.42
N ALA A 75 -2.71 -5.99 13.18
CA ALA A 75 -3.67 -6.14 12.09
C ALA A 75 -4.65 -7.30 12.35
N ARG A 76 -4.16 -8.43 12.86
CA ARG A 76 -5.01 -9.58 13.26
C ARG A 76 -5.96 -9.23 14.41
N GLN A 77 -5.47 -8.49 15.41
CA GLN A 77 -6.29 -8.03 16.53
C GLN A 77 -7.39 -7.06 16.06
N HIS A 78 -7.04 -6.13 15.17
CA HIS A 78 -8.01 -5.25 14.56
C HIS A 78 -9.07 -6.00 13.74
N ALA A 79 -8.66 -7.02 12.97
CA ALA A 79 -9.59 -7.85 12.19
C ALA A 79 -10.56 -8.63 13.10
N ALA A 80 -10.06 -9.15 14.23
CA ALA A 80 -10.90 -9.81 15.23
C ALA A 80 -11.91 -8.84 15.87
N ALA A 81 -11.45 -7.64 16.23
CA ALA A 81 -12.31 -6.59 16.79
C ALA A 81 -13.37 -6.09 15.81
N ALA A 82 -13.05 -6.04 14.51
CA ALA A 82 -13.99 -5.66 13.44
C ALA A 82 -14.89 -6.82 12.97
N GLY A 83 -14.66 -8.06 13.43
CA GLY A 83 -15.46 -9.23 13.04
C GLY A 83 -15.23 -9.71 11.60
N VAL A 84 -14.11 -9.34 10.97
CA VAL A 84 -13.82 -9.64 9.55
C VAL A 84 -12.76 -10.72 9.34
N THR A 85 -12.41 -11.48 10.38
CA THR A 85 -11.42 -12.58 10.31
C THR A 85 -11.78 -13.68 9.31
N HIS A 86 -13.05 -13.84 9.00
CA HIS A 86 -13.53 -14.84 8.04
C HIS A 86 -13.16 -14.51 6.58
N GLN A 87 -12.75 -13.29 6.29
CA GLN A 87 -12.42 -12.79 4.94
C GLN A 87 -11.09 -12.08 4.87
N THR A 88 -10.34 -11.99 5.98
CA THR A 88 -9.02 -11.36 6.04
C THR A 88 -7.97 -12.34 6.53
N GLU A 89 -6.80 -12.29 5.92
CA GLU A 89 -5.61 -13.03 6.32
C GLU A 89 -4.42 -12.09 6.36
N PHE A 90 -3.58 -12.19 7.40
CA PHE A 90 -2.38 -11.36 7.54
C PHE A 90 -1.14 -12.23 7.68
N GLY A 91 -0.16 -11.99 6.80
CA GLY A 91 1.07 -12.76 6.73
C GLY A 91 2.32 -11.89 6.69
N MET A 92 3.41 -12.43 7.25
CA MET A 92 4.73 -11.82 7.09
C MET A 92 5.29 -12.18 5.72
N ALA A 93 5.49 -11.16 4.87
CA ALA A 93 6.16 -11.30 3.58
C ALA A 93 6.74 -9.96 3.12
N LYS A 94 7.78 -10.03 2.28
CA LYS A 94 8.32 -8.87 1.59
C LYS A 94 7.47 -8.54 0.36
N ALA A 95 7.55 -7.30 -0.11
CA ALA A 95 6.82 -6.83 -1.29
C ALA A 95 7.23 -7.52 -2.60
N ASP A 96 8.37 -8.19 -2.62
CA ASP A 96 8.91 -8.91 -3.78
C ASP A 96 8.73 -10.45 -3.69
N THR A 97 8.12 -10.98 -2.61
CA THR A 97 8.06 -12.44 -2.35
C THR A 97 6.76 -12.93 -1.73
N TYR A 98 5.74 -12.08 -1.54
CA TYR A 98 4.46 -12.53 -0.98
C TYR A 98 3.81 -13.61 -1.86
N PRO A 99 3.13 -14.62 -1.26
CA PRO A 99 2.54 -15.73 -1.99
C PRO A 99 1.19 -15.37 -2.62
N GLY A 100 0.75 -16.19 -3.56
CA GLY A 100 -0.61 -16.15 -4.09
C GLY A 100 -0.76 -15.47 -5.44
N ARG A 101 -2.03 -15.38 -5.89
CA ARG A 101 -2.48 -14.65 -7.07
C ARG A 101 -3.72 -13.85 -6.73
N TYR A 102 -3.79 -12.62 -7.25
CA TYR A 102 -4.78 -11.64 -6.83
C TYR A 102 -5.41 -10.92 -8.03
N ASP A 103 -6.68 -10.62 -7.91
CA ASP A 103 -7.41 -9.81 -8.88
C ASP A 103 -7.12 -8.31 -8.71
N LEU A 104 -6.80 -7.91 -7.49
CA LEU A 104 -6.39 -6.54 -7.15
C LEU A 104 -5.18 -6.62 -6.21
N ILE A 105 -4.14 -5.88 -6.54
CA ILE A 105 -2.97 -5.70 -5.67
C ILE A 105 -2.86 -4.23 -5.33
N CYS A 106 -2.82 -3.92 -4.04
CA CYS A 106 -2.77 -2.56 -3.53
C CYS A 106 -1.42 -2.28 -2.87
N PHE A 107 -0.89 -1.09 -3.11
CA PHE A 107 0.19 -0.47 -2.35
C PHE A 107 -0.33 0.88 -1.86
N PHE A 108 -0.45 1.02 -0.54
CA PHE A 108 -0.90 2.26 0.09
C PHE A 108 0.25 2.85 0.90
N ASP A 109 0.81 3.95 0.41
CA ASP A 109 1.92 4.66 1.05
C ASP A 109 3.11 3.73 1.40
N THR A 110 3.45 2.82 0.47
CA THR A 110 4.40 1.73 0.72
C THR A 110 5.53 1.67 -0.31
N LEU A 111 5.24 1.83 -1.60
CA LEU A 111 6.21 1.61 -2.66
C LEU A 111 7.44 2.53 -2.53
N HIS A 112 7.22 3.75 -2.06
CA HIS A 112 8.28 4.74 -1.87
C HIS A 112 9.23 4.43 -0.71
N ASP A 113 8.83 3.55 0.20
CA ASP A 113 9.62 3.12 1.36
C ASP A 113 10.50 1.88 1.08
N LEU A 114 10.25 1.18 -0.04
CA LEU A 114 10.94 -0.07 -0.34
C LEU A 114 12.38 0.14 -0.79
N GLY A 115 13.27 -0.78 -0.40
CA GLY A 115 14.64 -0.82 -0.88
C GLY A 115 14.75 -1.19 -2.38
N ASP A 116 13.85 -2.04 -2.88
CA ASP A 116 13.75 -2.39 -4.30
C ASP A 116 12.29 -2.32 -4.81
N PRO A 117 11.80 -1.12 -5.14
CA PRO A 117 10.46 -0.94 -5.66
C PRO A 117 10.24 -1.60 -7.03
N VAL A 118 11.30 -1.78 -7.83
CA VAL A 118 11.22 -2.45 -9.13
C VAL A 118 10.99 -3.96 -8.95
N ALA A 119 11.69 -4.60 -8.02
CA ALA A 119 11.43 -6.00 -7.70
C ALA A 119 9.99 -6.20 -7.19
N ALA A 120 9.48 -5.29 -6.35
CA ALA A 120 8.10 -5.31 -5.88
C ALA A 120 7.10 -5.18 -7.02
N ALA A 121 7.30 -4.24 -7.96
CA ALA A 121 6.45 -4.06 -9.14
C ALA A 121 6.46 -5.29 -10.06
N ARG A 122 7.64 -5.87 -10.31
CA ARG A 122 7.78 -7.13 -11.08
C ARG A 122 7.09 -8.32 -10.41
N HIS A 123 7.17 -8.38 -9.08
CA HIS A 123 6.49 -9.44 -8.33
C HIS A 123 4.96 -9.24 -8.40
N ALA A 124 4.48 -8.02 -8.23
CA ALA A 124 3.06 -7.70 -8.38
C ALA A 124 2.53 -8.12 -9.77
N ALA A 125 3.27 -7.82 -10.85
CA ALA A 125 2.89 -8.26 -12.20
C ALA A 125 2.77 -9.79 -12.33
N LYS A 126 3.65 -10.56 -11.66
CA LYS A 126 3.59 -12.03 -11.64
C LYS A 126 2.46 -12.56 -10.76
N ALA A 127 2.14 -11.87 -9.68
CA ALA A 127 1.10 -12.24 -8.72
C ALA A 127 -0.31 -11.80 -9.16
N LEU A 128 -0.44 -10.98 -10.21
CA LEU A 128 -1.75 -10.65 -10.78
C LEU A 128 -2.40 -11.86 -11.44
N ALA A 129 -3.69 -12.03 -11.18
CA ALA A 129 -4.56 -12.90 -11.97
C ALA A 129 -4.79 -12.31 -13.38
N PRO A 130 -5.18 -13.11 -14.37
CA PRO A 130 -5.54 -12.59 -15.69
C PRO A 130 -6.63 -11.50 -15.59
N GLY A 131 -6.37 -10.31 -16.13
CA GLY A 131 -7.26 -9.15 -16.01
C GLY A 131 -7.24 -8.46 -14.64
N GLY A 132 -6.25 -8.79 -13.81
CA GLY A 132 -6.03 -8.15 -12.51
C GLY A 132 -5.53 -6.70 -12.66
N THR A 133 -5.63 -5.95 -11.57
CA THR A 133 -5.29 -4.52 -11.51
C THR A 133 -4.33 -4.27 -10.35
N VAL A 134 -3.39 -3.34 -10.53
CA VAL A 134 -2.59 -2.77 -9.42
C VAL A 134 -3.16 -1.40 -9.07
N LEU A 135 -3.40 -1.15 -7.81
CA LEU A 135 -3.70 0.17 -7.25
C LEU A 135 -2.49 0.66 -6.47
N LEU A 136 -1.93 1.76 -6.92
CA LEU A 136 -0.88 2.47 -6.22
C LEU A 136 -1.41 3.80 -5.69
N VAL A 137 -1.32 4.00 -4.39
CA VAL A 137 -1.61 5.27 -3.73
C VAL A 137 -0.38 5.70 -2.94
N GLU A 138 0.12 6.89 -3.25
CA GLU A 138 1.33 7.44 -2.68
C GLU A 138 1.12 8.92 -2.31
N PRO A 139 1.93 9.49 -1.43
CA PRO A 139 1.86 10.91 -1.15
C PRO A 139 2.01 11.73 -2.43
N PHE A 140 1.11 12.70 -2.62
CA PHE A 140 1.13 13.51 -3.83
C PHE A 140 2.41 14.35 -3.91
N ALA A 141 3.07 14.28 -5.08
CA ALA A 141 4.16 15.16 -5.45
C ALA A 141 4.10 15.46 -6.96
N HIS A 142 4.50 16.67 -7.32
CA HIS A 142 4.81 17.00 -8.71
C HIS A 142 6.14 16.35 -9.14
N ASP A 143 6.33 16.17 -10.44
CA ASP A 143 7.54 15.54 -10.98
C ASP A 143 8.80 16.40 -10.86
N ARG A 144 8.63 17.72 -10.73
CA ARG A 144 9.75 18.67 -10.60
C ARG A 144 9.80 19.21 -9.18
N ILE A 145 11.01 19.36 -8.65
CA ILE A 145 11.22 19.85 -7.28
C ILE A 145 10.71 21.30 -7.11
N GLU A 146 10.84 22.12 -8.15
CA GLU A 146 10.42 23.53 -8.14
C GLU A 146 8.91 23.67 -7.93
N ASP A 147 8.14 22.66 -8.32
CA ASP A 147 6.68 22.64 -8.19
C ASP A 147 6.24 22.14 -6.81
N ASN A 148 7.16 21.61 -6.00
CA ASN A 148 6.93 21.06 -4.66
C ASN A 148 7.38 22.02 -3.53
N LEU A 149 7.22 23.31 -3.70
CA LEU A 149 7.62 24.32 -2.71
C LEU A 149 6.48 24.74 -1.77
N SER A 150 5.52 23.84 -1.51
CA SER A 150 4.41 24.07 -0.60
C SER A 150 4.74 23.65 0.84
N PRO A 151 4.04 24.15 1.88
CA PRO A 151 4.19 23.67 3.25
C PRO A 151 3.93 22.16 3.40
N VAL A 152 2.99 21.60 2.62
CA VAL A 152 2.69 20.17 2.62
C VAL A 152 3.86 19.37 2.06
N ALA A 153 4.41 19.80 0.92
CA ALA A 153 5.59 19.16 0.35
C ALA A 153 6.80 19.24 1.30
N GLN A 154 7.01 20.38 1.98
CA GLN A 154 8.07 20.52 2.98
C GLN A 154 7.93 19.51 4.11
N LEU A 155 6.70 19.27 4.60
CA LEU A 155 6.42 18.24 5.60
C LEU A 155 6.82 16.85 5.08
N TYR A 156 6.37 16.48 3.88
CA TYR A 156 6.67 15.18 3.29
C TYR A 156 8.15 15.00 2.97
N TYR A 157 8.87 16.00 2.47
CA TYR A 157 10.33 15.93 2.30
C TYR A 157 11.05 15.71 3.62
N SER A 158 10.63 16.41 4.69
CA SER A 158 11.21 16.25 6.01
C SER A 158 10.98 14.85 6.58
N ALA A 159 9.75 14.35 6.51
CA ALA A 159 9.39 13.01 6.94
C ALA A 159 10.12 11.94 6.11
N SER A 160 10.15 12.11 4.79
CA SER A 160 10.83 11.21 3.86
C SER A 160 12.32 11.08 4.15
N THR A 161 12.99 12.20 4.41
CA THR A 161 14.43 12.19 4.75
C THR A 161 14.72 11.41 6.03
N MET A 162 13.86 11.55 7.05
CA MET A 162 14.08 10.91 8.35
C MET A 162 13.59 9.47 8.44
N ILE A 163 12.59 9.10 7.65
CA ILE A 163 11.90 7.80 7.76
C ILE A 163 12.05 7.01 6.46
N CYS A 164 11.39 7.42 5.39
CA CYS A 164 11.25 6.63 4.15
C CYS A 164 12.59 6.36 3.47
N THR A 165 13.36 7.41 3.22
CA THR A 165 14.68 7.31 2.61
C THR A 165 15.66 6.51 3.48
N ALA A 166 15.65 6.75 4.80
CA ALA A 166 16.51 6.03 5.73
C ALA A 166 16.13 4.53 5.79
N HIS A 167 14.82 4.22 5.76
CA HIS A 167 14.34 2.84 5.72
C HIS A 167 14.77 2.12 4.43
N ALA A 168 14.48 2.70 3.27
CA ALA A 168 14.87 2.12 1.98
C ALA A 168 16.37 1.85 1.87
N ILE A 169 17.22 2.78 2.35
CA ILE A 169 18.67 2.59 2.39
C ILE A 169 19.04 1.43 3.33
N SER A 170 18.40 1.31 4.49
CA SER A 170 18.69 0.25 5.46
C SER A 170 18.38 -1.15 4.93
N GLU A 171 17.46 -1.25 3.97
CA GLU A 171 17.14 -2.49 3.24
C GLU A 171 18.12 -2.79 2.09
N GLY A 172 19.17 -2.00 1.91
CA GLY A 172 20.14 -2.12 0.82
C GLY A 172 19.65 -1.53 -0.50
N GLY A 173 18.75 -0.56 -0.44
CA GLY A 173 18.07 0.00 -1.60
C GLY A 173 19.01 0.63 -2.63
N HIS A 174 18.82 0.24 -3.89
CA HIS A 174 19.52 0.81 -5.04
C HIS A 174 18.71 1.89 -5.74
N LEU A 175 17.39 1.91 -5.55
CA LEU A 175 16.47 2.91 -6.07
C LEU A 175 15.63 3.45 -4.90
N VAL A 176 16.15 4.46 -4.24
CA VAL A 176 15.46 5.13 -3.13
C VAL A 176 14.52 6.18 -3.69
N LEU A 177 13.21 5.95 -3.58
CA LEU A 177 12.19 6.85 -4.09
C LEU A 177 11.91 8.00 -3.12
N GLY A 178 11.60 7.66 -1.87
CA GLY A 178 11.10 8.62 -0.88
C GLY A 178 9.68 9.10 -1.17
N ALA A 179 9.04 9.72 -0.19
CA ALA A 179 7.63 10.10 -0.23
C ALA A 179 7.28 11.23 -1.22
N GLN A 180 8.25 11.75 -1.96
CA GLN A 180 8.06 12.84 -2.94
C GLN A 180 8.59 12.44 -4.33
N ALA A 181 8.34 11.18 -4.72
CA ALA A 181 8.86 10.64 -5.96
C ALA A 181 8.24 11.25 -7.25
N GLY A 182 7.01 11.72 -7.20
CA GLY A 182 6.27 12.20 -8.36
C GLY A 182 5.74 11.08 -9.28
N GLN A 183 4.73 11.40 -10.07
CA GLN A 183 4.01 10.40 -10.88
C GLN A 183 4.90 9.79 -11.96
N ALA A 184 5.72 10.58 -12.65
CA ALA A 184 6.57 10.08 -13.73
C ALA A 184 7.58 9.05 -13.23
N ARG A 185 8.19 9.31 -12.05
CA ARG A 185 9.15 8.39 -11.45
C ARG A 185 8.49 7.11 -10.93
N LEU A 186 7.32 7.20 -10.32
CA LEU A 186 6.53 6.03 -9.92
C LEU A 186 6.12 5.19 -11.13
N ALA A 187 5.66 5.83 -12.21
CA ALA A 187 5.31 5.13 -13.46
C ALA A 187 6.52 4.42 -14.09
N GLU A 188 7.72 4.98 -13.98
CA GLU A 188 8.96 4.36 -14.49
C GLU A 188 9.27 3.04 -13.78
N VAL A 189 8.98 2.93 -12.47
CA VAL A 189 9.14 1.68 -11.70
C VAL A 189 8.34 0.53 -12.32
N PHE A 190 7.12 0.81 -12.80
CA PHE A 190 6.26 -0.21 -13.42
C PHE A 190 6.56 -0.48 -14.91
N ARG A 191 7.46 0.29 -15.55
CA ARG A 191 7.90 0.04 -16.93
C ARG A 191 9.15 -0.85 -17.01
N GLN A 192 9.87 -1.02 -15.91
CA GLN A 192 11.07 -1.86 -15.82
C GLN A 192 10.71 -3.33 -15.52
#